data_e930beb738028f43544a62fd54c4adf8
#
_entry.id   e930beb738028f43544a62fd54c4adf8
#
_cell.length_a   1.000
_cell.length_b   1.000
_cell.length_c   1.000
_cell.angle_alpha   90.00
_cell.angle_beta   90.00
_cell.angle_gamma   90.00
#
_symmetry.space_group_name_H-M   'P 1'
#
loop_
_entity.id
_entity.type
_entity.pdbx_description
1 polymer ?
#
loop_
_entity_poly.entity_id
_entity_poly.type
_entity_poly.pdbx_seq_one_letter_code
_entity_poly.pdbx_strand_id
1 'polypeptide(L)'
;MIIICEFITPSGLERLRSSGLEVFYDPNLWKDREALKAKLVDGTALIVRNQTQVNAELLGAAPKLKVVGRLGVGLDNINQPDLKARGVQLYFARGINANGVAEYVMAAMLHLARDISGAAKHVADGGWNRNAFGGFELMGKTLGLVGLGEVGLRVARRARAFGMHVVASDPVRLEWESAVEDLEIRLAPTDEVLRSAQFLSLHAPLTPETKHLIRAETIATMPKGAYLINTARGELVHNGDLVAALKSGQLAGAVLDVTDPEPLPEGHVLRLVDKLWITPHVAGLTAEAQEAVGIRVAEGVLKLLSPSRPAEAGRGIGVRE
;
A
#
# COMPACT_ATOMS: atom_id res chain seq x y z
N MET A 1 -1.47 4.56 -30.26
CA MET A 1 -2.52 3.76 -29.59
C MET A 1 -2.16 3.60 -28.11
N ILE A 2 -3.12 3.77 -27.19
CA ILE A 2 -3.00 3.46 -25.77
C ILE A 2 -3.58 2.05 -25.56
N ILE A 3 -2.85 1.16 -24.89
CA ILE A 3 -3.29 -0.20 -24.60
C ILE A 3 -3.55 -0.33 -23.11
N ILE A 4 -4.73 -0.83 -22.75
CA ILE A 4 -5.14 -1.10 -21.39
C ILE A 4 -5.45 -2.59 -21.31
N CYS A 5 -4.61 -3.32 -20.59
CA CYS A 5 -4.66 -4.79 -20.56
C CYS A 5 -5.25 -5.38 -19.26
N GLU A 6 -5.63 -4.51 -18.32
CA GLU A 6 -6.26 -4.87 -17.06
C GLU A 6 -7.43 -3.91 -16.76
N PHE A 7 -8.20 -4.21 -15.69
CA PHE A 7 -9.35 -3.40 -15.30
C PHE A 7 -8.98 -1.94 -14.98
N ILE A 8 -9.69 -1.02 -15.58
CA ILE A 8 -9.73 0.42 -15.28
C ILE A 8 -11.18 0.84 -15.02
N THR A 9 -11.39 1.84 -14.17
CA THR A 9 -12.73 2.39 -13.92
C THR A 9 -13.34 3.04 -15.18
N PRO A 10 -14.68 3.04 -15.31
CA PRO A 10 -15.35 3.67 -16.47
C PRO A 10 -14.91 5.11 -16.70
N SER A 11 -14.79 5.92 -15.64
CA SER A 11 -14.37 7.33 -15.74
C SER A 11 -12.93 7.47 -16.22
N GLY A 12 -12.02 6.59 -15.74
CA GLY A 12 -10.63 6.56 -16.22
C GLY A 12 -10.56 6.19 -17.72
N LEU A 13 -11.36 5.22 -18.15
CA LEU A 13 -11.45 4.81 -19.55
C LEU A 13 -12.02 5.94 -20.42
N GLU A 14 -13.11 6.58 -19.97
CA GLU A 14 -13.73 7.71 -20.68
C GLU A 14 -12.76 8.88 -20.82
N ARG A 15 -11.99 9.17 -19.77
CA ARG A 15 -10.95 10.21 -19.79
C ARG A 15 -9.89 9.97 -20.88
N LEU A 16 -9.52 8.70 -21.11
CA LEU A 16 -8.60 8.33 -22.18
C LEU A 16 -9.26 8.44 -23.56
N ARG A 17 -10.49 7.94 -23.72
CA ARG A 17 -11.23 7.98 -24.99
C ARG A 17 -11.51 9.39 -25.48
N SER A 18 -11.87 10.29 -24.58
CA SER A 18 -12.12 11.71 -24.90
C SER A 18 -10.85 12.49 -25.30
N SER A 19 -9.67 11.89 -25.21
CA SER A 19 -8.41 12.55 -25.62
C SER A 19 -8.20 12.62 -27.15
N GLY A 20 -9.01 11.93 -27.93
CA GLY A 20 -8.82 11.79 -29.37
C GLY A 20 -7.73 10.80 -29.79
N LEU A 21 -7.03 10.16 -28.83
CA LEU A 21 -6.08 9.09 -29.11
C LEU A 21 -6.81 7.76 -29.26
N GLU A 22 -6.24 6.89 -30.10
CA GLU A 22 -6.75 5.52 -30.21
C GLU A 22 -6.54 4.76 -28.90
N VAL A 23 -7.60 4.17 -28.34
CA VAL A 23 -7.60 3.41 -27.08
C VAL A 23 -8.07 2.00 -27.32
N PHE A 24 -7.21 1.02 -27.08
CA PHE A 24 -7.56 -0.38 -27.03
C PHE A 24 -7.73 -0.82 -25.57
N TYR A 25 -8.88 -1.40 -25.24
CA TYR A 25 -9.20 -1.87 -23.88
C TYR A 25 -9.70 -3.30 -23.89
N ASP A 26 -8.98 -4.20 -23.24
CA ASP A 26 -9.39 -5.55 -22.90
C ASP A 26 -8.91 -5.88 -21.48
N PRO A 27 -9.81 -5.99 -20.49
CA PRO A 27 -9.45 -6.22 -19.09
C PRO A 27 -8.86 -7.61 -18.82
N ASN A 28 -8.89 -8.52 -19.80
CA ASN A 28 -8.37 -9.87 -19.71
C ASN A 28 -7.11 -10.11 -20.55
N LEU A 29 -6.65 -9.14 -21.32
CA LEU A 29 -5.50 -9.29 -22.23
C LEU A 29 -4.21 -9.72 -21.50
N TRP A 30 -4.08 -9.38 -20.23
CA TRP A 30 -2.95 -9.78 -19.37
C TRP A 30 -2.80 -11.31 -19.25
N LYS A 31 -3.88 -12.07 -19.45
CA LYS A 31 -3.89 -13.55 -19.38
C LYS A 31 -3.21 -14.21 -20.59
N ASP A 32 -3.14 -13.50 -21.70
CA ASP A 32 -2.49 -13.95 -22.93
C ASP A 32 -1.28 -13.05 -23.25
N ARG A 33 -0.11 -13.52 -22.82
CA ARG A 33 1.15 -12.77 -22.96
C ARG A 33 1.50 -12.51 -24.43
N GLU A 34 1.25 -13.46 -25.32
CA GLU A 34 1.57 -13.34 -26.74
C GLU A 34 0.61 -12.37 -27.45
N ALA A 35 -0.69 -12.43 -27.14
CA ALA A 35 -1.64 -11.46 -27.65
C ALA A 35 -1.32 -10.02 -27.14
N LEU A 36 -0.90 -9.87 -25.89
CA LEU A 36 -0.45 -8.58 -25.36
C LEU A 36 0.78 -8.06 -26.11
N LYS A 37 1.80 -8.90 -26.34
CA LYS A 37 2.98 -8.54 -27.14
C LYS A 37 2.63 -8.10 -28.54
N ALA A 38 1.75 -8.84 -29.23
CA ALA A 38 1.29 -8.50 -30.57
C ALA A 38 0.62 -7.12 -30.63
N LYS A 39 -0.20 -6.77 -29.62
CA LYS A 39 -0.81 -5.45 -29.52
C LYS A 39 0.20 -4.34 -29.24
N LEU A 40 1.25 -4.62 -28.45
CA LEU A 40 2.26 -3.64 -28.07
C LEU A 40 3.17 -3.18 -29.22
N VAL A 41 3.22 -3.89 -30.34
CA VAL A 41 4.00 -3.47 -31.53
C VAL A 41 3.63 -2.04 -31.97
N ASP A 42 2.36 -1.66 -31.89
CA ASP A 42 1.86 -0.33 -32.25
C ASP A 42 1.50 0.54 -31.04
N GLY A 43 1.70 0.03 -29.82
CA GLY A 43 1.40 0.72 -28.59
C GLY A 43 2.40 1.84 -28.27
N THR A 44 1.89 3.04 -27.99
CA THR A 44 2.68 4.18 -27.49
C THR A 44 2.57 4.33 -25.96
N ALA A 45 1.48 3.80 -25.37
CA ALA A 45 1.32 3.69 -23.92
C ALA A 45 0.73 2.33 -23.56
N LEU A 46 1.16 1.80 -22.40
CA LEU A 46 0.61 0.61 -21.79
C LEU A 46 0.09 0.96 -20.40
N ILE A 47 -1.16 0.64 -20.12
CA ILE A 47 -1.77 0.82 -18.79
C ILE A 47 -1.99 -0.57 -18.18
N VAL A 48 -1.39 -0.80 -17.01
CA VAL A 48 -1.43 -2.06 -16.26
C VAL A 48 -1.94 -1.84 -14.84
N ARG A 49 -2.33 -2.92 -14.17
CA ARG A 49 -2.66 -2.89 -12.75
C ARG A 49 -1.61 -3.69 -11.95
N ASN A 50 -1.89 -4.92 -11.53
CA ASN A 50 -0.99 -5.71 -10.68
C ASN A 50 -0.67 -7.10 -11.25
N GLN A 51 -1.33 -7.52 -12.32
CA GLN A 51 -1.14 -8.86 -12.90
C GLN A 51 -0.03 -8.88 -13.96
N THR A 52 0.04 -7.81 -14.77
CA THR A 52 0.99 -7.74 -15.87
C THR A 52 2.39 -7.43 -15.38
N GLN A 53 3.33 -8.35 -15.57
CA GLN A 53 4.76 -8.11 -15.33
C GLN A 53 5.34 -7.27 -16.47
N VAL A 54 5.81 -6.06 -16.16
CA VAL A 54 6.47 -5.14 -17.10
C VAL A 54 7.98 -5.27 -16.91
N ASN A 55 8.61 -6.06 -17.75
CA ASN A 55 10.02 -6.43 -17.72
C ASN A 55 10.66 -6.29 -19.11
N ALA A 56 11.96 -6.55 -19.21
CA ALA A 56 12.74 -6.46 -20.46
C ALA A 56 12.11 -7.24 -21.62
N GLU A 57 11.55 -8.43 -21.33
CA GLU A 57 10.89 -9.28 -22.33
C GLU A 57 9.67 -8.59 -22.95
N LEU A 58 8.74 -8.06 -22.11
CA LEU A 58 7.56 -7.36 -22.59
C LEU A 58 7.94 -6.09 -23.34
N LEU A 59 8.86 -5.32 -22.77
CA LEU A 59 9.35 -4.09 -23.37
C LEU A 59 10.04 -4.36 -24.73
N GLY A 60 10.66 -5.55 -24.91
CA GLY A 60 11.24 -6.01 -26.19
C GLY A 60 10.22 -6.06 -27.32
N ALA A 61 8.97 -6.41 -27.04
CA ALA A 61 7.88 -6.46 -28.00
C ALA A 61 7.20 -5.10 -28.26
N ALA A 62 7.61 -4.03 -27.56
CA ALA A 62 6.96 -2.71 -27.58
C ALA A 62 7.89 -1.61 -28.12
N PRO A 63 8.27 -1.62 -29.42
CA PRO A 63 9.30 -0.70 -29.96
C PRO A 63 8.88 0.78 -29.94
N LYS A 64 7.58 1.07 -29.92
CA LYS A 64 7.03 2.44 -29.93
C LYS A 64 6.59 2.93 -28.55
N LEU A 65 6.76 2.12 -27.50
CA LEU A 65 6.29 2.42 -26.15
C LEU A 65 7.04 3.60 -25.55
N LYS A 66 6.32 4.60 -25.09
CA LYS A 66 6.84 5.83 -24.45
C LYS A 66 6.48 5.92 -22.97
N VAL A 67 5.32 5.36 -22.60
CA VAL A 67 4.76 5.52 -21.26
C VAL A 67 4.17 4.21 -20.76
N VAL A 68 4.44 3.87 -19.50
CA VAL A 68 3.69 2.88 -18.73
C VAL A 68 2.89 3.60 -17.65
N GLY A 69 1.57 3.38 -17.63
CA GLY A 69 0.67 3.81 -16.58
C GLY A 69 0.36 2.65 -15.62
N ARG A 70 0.58 2.83 -14.32
CA ARG A 70 0.25 1.81 -13.32
C ARG A 70 -0.98 2.22 -12.51
N LEU A 71 -2.07 1.47 -12.63
CA LEU A 71 -3.34 1.65 -11.88
C LEU A 71 -3.19 1.18 -10.43
N GLY A 72 -2.49 1.97 -9.63
CA GLY A 72 -2.23 1.72 -8.22
C GLY A 72 -0.93 2.35 -7.73
N VAL A 73 -0.51 2.01 -6.50
CA VAL A 73 0.63 2.62 -5.80
C VAL A 73 1.87 1.73 -5.80
N GLY A 74 1.71 0.42 -5.56
CA GLY A 74 2.80 -0.54 -5.57
C GLY A 74 3.38 -0.73 -6.98
N LEU A 75 4.67 -0.95 -7.09
CA LEU A 75 5.40 -1.09 -8.35
C LEU A 75 6.08 -2.46 -8.49
N ASP A 76 5.65 -3.44 -7.73
CA ASP A 76 6.28 -4.76 -7.63
C ASP A 76 6.27 -5.53 -8.95
N ASN A 77 5.30 -5.25 -9.81
CA ASN A 77 5.19 -5.82 -11.16
C ASN A 77 5.87 -4.97 -12.25
N ILE A 78 6.59 -3.89 -11.89
CA ILE A 78 7.24 -2.97 -12.84
C ILE A 78 8.75 -2.99 -12.62
N ASN A 79 9.50 -3.51 -13.59
CA ASN A 79 10.96 -3.41 -13.57
C ASN A 79 11.39 -2.00 -14.00
N GLN A 80 11.60 -1.12 -13.03
CA GLN A 80 11.97 0.28 -13.29
C GLN A 80 13.34 0.43 -14.00
N PRO A 81 14.39 -0.36 -13.67
CA PRO A 81 15.62 -0.37 -14.46
C PRO A 81 15.42 -0.64 -15.95
N ASP A 82 14.56 -1.60 -16.31
CA ASP A 82 14.28 -1.93 -17.71
C ASP A 82 13.54 -0.78 -18.42
N LEU A 83 12.59 -0.13 -17.75
CA LEU A 83 11.93 1.08 -18.29
C LEU A 83 12.94 2.19 -18.57
N LYS A 84 13.81 2.46 -17.58
CA LYS A 84 14.85 3.50 -17.68
C LYS A 84 15.82 3.22 -18.83
N ALA A 85 16.26 1.97 -18.99
CA ALA A 85 17.19 1.57 -20.06
C ALA A 85 16.59 1.82 -21.46
N ARG A 86 15.26 1.79 -21.59
CA ARG A 86 14.54 2.04 -22.86
C ARG A 86 13.96 3.46 -22.98
N GLY A 87 14.18 4.32 -22.03
CA GLY A 87 13.63 5.68 -22.02
C GLY A 87 12.10 5.71 -21.90
N VAL A 88 11.48 4.65 -21.36
CA VAL A 88 10.04 4.58 -21.15
C VAL A 88 9.70 5.24 -19.81
N GLN A 89 8.78 6.21 -19.84
CA GLN A 89 8.35 6.92 -18.65
C GLN A 89 7.32 6.10 -17.86
N LEU A 90 7.36 6.20 -16.53
CA LEU A 90 6.40 5.56 -15.63
C LEU A 90 5.52 6.62 -14.96
N TYR A 91 4.20 6.42 -15.04
CA TYR A 91 3.24 7.17 -14.23
C TYR A 91 2.45 6.23 -13.32
N PHE A 92 2.30 6.59 -12.06
CA PHE A 92 1.50 5.84 -11.09
C PHE A 92 0.82 6.78 -10.09
N ALA A 93 -0.24 6.29 -9.46
CA ALA A 93 -1.11 7.08 -8.59
C ALA A 93 -0.59 7.13 -7.14
N ARG A 94 0.57 7.79 -6.92
CA ARG A 94 1.20 7.87 -5.60
C ARG A 94 0.26 8.48 -4.56
N GLY A 95 0.10 7.80 -3.43
CA GLY A 95 -0.61 8.27 -2.25
C GLY A 95 -2.14 8.36 -2.36
N ILE A 96 -2.74 8.06 -3.52
CA ILE A 96 -4.19 8.22 -3.72
C ILE A 96 -5.03 7.31 -2.83
N ASN A 97 -4.57 6.08 -2.58
CA ASN A 97 -5.26 5.12 -1.71
C ASN A 97 -4.89 5.26 -0.23
N ALA A 98 -4.04 6.23 0.14
CA ALA A 98 -3.49 6.32 1.49
C ALA A 98 -4.55 6.58 2.57
N ASN A 99 -5.67 7.24 2.24
CA ASN A 99 -6.79 7.39 3.17
C ASN A 99 -7.46 6.04 3.46
N GLY A 100 -7.80 5.27 2.42
CA GLY A 100 -8.41 3.95 2.57
C GLY A 100 -7.54 3.02 3.41
N VAL A 101 -6.22 2.95 3.12
CA VAL A 101 -5.28 2.17 3.92
C VAL A 101 -5.23 2.64 5.37
N ALA A 102 -5.20 3.95 5.62
CA ALA A 102 -5.17 4.48 6.99
C ALA A 102 -6.47 4.16 7.76
N GLU A 103 -7.61 4.19 7.11
CA GLU A 103 -8.89 3.81 7.70
C GLU A 103 -8.97 2.31 7.99
N TYR A 104 -8.44 1.50 7.07
CA TYR A 104 -8.29 0.06 7.30
C TYR A 104 -7.41 -0.23 8.53
N VAL A 105 -6.27 0.44 8.70
CA VAL A 105 -5.40 0.27 9.87
C VAL A 105 -6.13 0.64 11.16
N MET A 106 -6.91 1.74 11.17
CA MET A 106 -7.73 2.10 12.33
C MET A 106 -8.80 1.04 12.62
N ALA A 107 -9.47 0.54 11.59
CA ALA A 107 -10.45 -0.54 11.72
C ALA A 107 -9.80 -1.82 12.28
N ALA A 108 -8.59 -2.17 11.83
CA ALA A 108 -7.81 -3.30 12.34
C ALA A 108 -7.47 -3.12 13.82
N MET A 109 -7.00 -1.94 14.25
CA MET A 109 -6.73 -1.66 15.66
C MET A 109 -8.00 -1.74 16.52
N LEU A 110 -9.12 -1.20 16.04
CA LEU A 110 -10.41 -1.27 16.74
C LEU A 110 -10.94 -2.71 16.80
N HIS A 111 -10.75 -3.51 15.75
CA HIS A 111 -11.10 -4.93 15.74
C HIS A 111 -10.28 -5.70 16.79
N LEU A 112 -8.97 -5.47 16.87
CA LEU A 112 -8.09 -6.07 17.89
C LEU A 112 -8.45 -5.64 19.32
N ALA A 113 -8.93 -4.40 19.48
CA ALA A 113 -9.34 -3.85 20.79
C ALA A 113 -10.73 -4.30 21.21
N ARG A 114 -11.65 -4.51 20.28
CA ARG A 114 -13.10 -4.78 20.53
C ARG A 114 -13.63 -5.76 19.49
N ASP A 115 -13.77 -7.02 19.85
CA ASP A 115 -14.33 -8.06 18.98
C ASP A 115 -15.84 -7.90 18.78
N ILE A 116 -16.25 -6.89 18.03
CA ILE A 116 -17.66 -6.61 17.73
C ILE A 116 -18.28 -7.74 16.92
N SER A 117 -17.55 -8.30 15.96
CA SER A 117 -18.04 -9.37 15.09
C SER A 117 -18.26 -10.66 15.85
N GLY A 118 -17.33 -11.06 16.73
CA GLY A 118 -17.50 -12.22 17.60
C GLY A 118 -18.64 -12.04 18.59
N ALA A 119 -18.76 -10.84 19.19
CA ALA A 119 -19.87 -10.53 20.07
C ALA A 119 -21.23 -10.60 19.36
N ALA A 120 -21.33 -10.04 18.15
CA ALA A 120 -22.56 -10.10 17.34
C ALA A 120 -22.92 -11.53 16.96
N LYS A 121 -21.93 -12.32 16.53
CA LYS A 121 -22.14 -13.75 16.22
C LYS A 121 -22.62 -14.52 17.45
N HIS A 122 -22.00 -14.30 18.62
CA HIS A 122 -22.40 -14.94 19.87
C HIS A 122 -23.86 -14.66 20.21
N VAL A 123 -24.35 -13.43 20.01
CA VAL A 123 -25.76 -13.10 20.22
C VAL A 123 -26.65 -13.76 19.17
N ALA A 124 -26.25 -13.79 17.91
CA ALA A 124 -26.99 -14.46 16.83
C ALA A 124 -27.12 -15.97 17.07
N ASP A 125 -26.13 -16.60 17.71
CA ASP A 125 -26.12 -18.00 18.11
C ASP A 125 -26.92 -18.26 19.42
N GLY A 126 -27.62 -17.24 19.97
CA GLY A 126 -28.46 -17.34 21.17
C GLY A 126 -27.72 -17.08 22.50
N GLY A 127 -26.47 -16.70 22.47
CA GLY A 127 -25.68 -16.40 23.66
C GLY A 127 -25.90 -14.97 24.20
N TRP A 128 -25.54 -14.75 25.48
CA TRP A 128 -25.58 -13.45 26.13
C TRP A 128 -24.49 -13.33 27.21
N ASN A 129 -23.22 -13.51 26.85
CA ASN A 129 -22.11 -13.47 27.82
C ASN A 129 -21.33 -12.15 27.68
N ARG A 130 -21.68 -11.13 28.44
CA ARG A 130 -21.04 -9.81 28.44
C ARG A 130 -19.54 -9.86 28.81
N ASN A 131 -19.17 -10.77 29.70
CA ASN A 131 -17.81 -10.85 30.22
C ASN A 131 -16.83 -11.46 29.22
N ALA A 132 -17.32 -12.25 28.26
CA ALA A 132 -16.47 -12.85 27.21
C ALA A 132 -16.01 -11.83 26.16
N PHE A 133 -16.70 -10.67 26.03
CA PHE A 133 -16.46 -9.66 24.98
C PHE A 133 -16.05 -8.30 25.57
N GLY A 134 -15.47 -8.29 26.76
CA GLY A 134 -14.78 -7.13 27.28
C GLY A 134 -13.58 -6.80 26.38
N GLY A 135 -13.32 -5.54 26.14
CA GLY A 135 -12.17 -5.08 25.37
C GLY A 135 -11.33 -4.10 26.14
N PHE A 136 -10.55 -3.33 25.42
CA PHE A 136 -9.74 -2.24 25.96
C PHE A 136 -9.85 -1.00 25.08
N GLU A 137 -9.38 0.14 25.58
CA GLU A 137 -9.38 1.43 24.85
C GLU A 137 -8.04 1.65 24.16
N LEU A 138 -8.06 2.35 23.01
CA LEU A 138 -6.84 2.77 22.31
C LEU A 138 -6.20 4.00 22.98
N MET A 139 -7.01 4.83 23.67
CA MET A 139 -6.55 6.03 24.38
C MET A 139 -5.38 5.70 25.33
N GLY A 140 -4.34 6.53 25.29
CA GLY A 140 -3.14 6.37 26.11
C GLY A 140 -2.19 5.25 25.69
N LYS A 141 -2.54 4.44 24.69
CA LYS A 141 -1.64 3.41 24.17
C LYS A 141 -0.66 3.97 23.16
N THR A 142 0.48 3.29 23.01
CA THR A 142 1.52 3.67 22.05
C THR A 142 1.35 2.92 20.73
N LEU A 143 1.20 3.70 19.64
CA LEU A 143 1.29 3.22 18.27
C LEU A 143 2.72 3.43 17.75
N GLY A 144 3.41 2.35 17.41
CA GLY A 144 4.65 2.37 16.65
C GLY A 144 4.39 2.33 15.15
N LEU A 145 5.02 3.21 14.40
CA LEU A 145 4.95 3.24 12.94
C LEU A 145 6.34 2.99 12.36
N VAL A 146 6.45 1.98 11.49
CA VAL A 146 7.65 1.80 10.66
C VAL A 146 7.32 2.29 9.26
N GLY A 147 7.89 3.44 8.90
CA GLY A 147 7.54 4.22 7.71
C GLY A 147 6.52 5.32 8.00
N LEU A 148 6.91 6.56 7.72
CA LEU A 148 6.09 7.77 7.94
C LEU A 148 5.82 8.51 6.62
N GLY A 149 5.52 7.75 5.56
CA GLY A 149 5.10 8.25 4.26
C GLY A 149 3.64 8.69 4.25
N GLU A 150 3.03 8.70 3.05
CA GLU A 150 1.64 9.12 2.84
C GLU A 150 0.62 8.37 3.70
N VAL A 151 0.81 7.06 3.90
CA VAL A 151 -0.06 6.24 4.75
C VAL A 151 0.24 6.48 6.23
N GLY A 152 1.51 6.37 6.64
CA GLY A 152 1.92 6.49 8.04
C GLY A 152 1.48 7.81 8.67
N LEU A 153 1.63 8.95 7.97
CA LEU A 153 1.15 10.26 8.42
C LEU A 153 -0.37 10.31 8.62
N ARG A 154 -1.14 9.67 7.72
CA ARG A 154 -2.61 9.61 7.85
C ARG A 154 -3.07 8.70 8.98
N VAL A 155 -2.34 7.62 9.23
CA VAL A 155 -2.55 6.74 10.40
C VAL A 155 -2.22 7.52 11.67
N ALA A 156 -1.07 8.17 11.75
CA ALA A 156 -0.65 8.98 12.89
C ALA A 156 -1.70 10.02 13.26
N ARG A 157 -2.20 10.79 12.28
CA ARG A 157 -3.26 11.79 12.50
C ARG A 157 -4.51 11.19 13.14
N ARG A 158 -4.96 10.02 12.66
CA ARG A 158 -6.14 9.34 13.18
C ARG A 158 -5.88 8.77 14.58
N ALA A 159 -4.72 8.16 14.80
CA ALA A 159 -4.34 7.63 16.10
C ALA A 159 -4.24 8.73 17.18
N ARG A 160 -3.69 9.91 16.83
CA ARG A 160 -3.67 11.09 17.73
C ARG A 160 -5.09 11.52 18.10
N ALA A 161 -6.04 11.51 17.16
CA ALA A 161 -7.44 11.82 17.44
C ALA A 161 -8.12 10.80 18.38
N PHE A 162 -7.61 9.55 18.43
CA PHE A 162 -8.00 8.53 19.43
C PHE A 162 -7.24 8.66 20.75
N GLY A 163 -6.43 9.71 20.95
CA GLY A 163 -5.65 9.92 22.17
C GLY A 163 -4.47 8.96 22.33
N MET A 164 -3.98 8.36 21.25
CA MET A 164 -2.79 7.50 21.29
C MET A 164 -1.50 8.32 21.26
N HIS A 165 -0.43 7.78 21.85
CA HIS A 165 0.93 8.26 21.64
C HIS A 165 1.46 7.66 20.34
N VAL A 166 2.14 8.47 19.51
CA VAL A 166 2.70 7.99 18.25
C VAL A 166 4.22 8.11 18.27
N VAL A 167 4.89 6.99 17.99
CA VAL A 167 6.33 6.89 17.81
C VAL A 167 6.60 6.31 16.44
N ALA A 168 7.48 6.92 15.66
CA ALA A 168 7.70 6.50 14.28
C ALA A 168 9.19 6.39 13.93
N SER A 169 9.50 5.46 13.04
CA SER A 169 10.81 5.34 12.39
C SER A 169 10.66 5.56 10.89
N ASP A 170 11.40 6.53 10.38
CA ASP A 170 11.50 6.79 8.94
C ASP A 170 12.86 7.41 8.63
N PRO A 171 13.68 6.86 7.71
CA PRO A 171 15.04 7.34 7.46
C PRO A 171 15.10 8.69 6.74
N VAL A 172 13.96 9.18 6.23
CA VAL A 172 13.89 10.41 5.42
C VAL A 172 13.25 11.55 6.19
N ARG A 173 12.41 11.25 7.20
CA ARG A 173 11.67 12.27 7.97
C ARG A 173 12.55 12.99 8.98
N LEU A 174 12.28 14.26 9.17
CA LEU A 174 12.99 15.14 10.08
C LEU A 174 12.04 15.63 11.20
N GLU A 175 12.56 15.78 12.40
CA GLU A 175 11.76 16.19 13.58
C GLU A 175 11.09 17.55 13.40
N TRP A 176 11.72 18.47 12.69
CA TRP A 176 11.20 19.82 12.42
C TRP A 176 10.27 19.92 11.20
N GLU A 177 9.90 18.80 10.59
CA GLU A 177 8.84 18.83 9.58
C GLU A 177 7.50 19.14 10.26
N SER A 178 6.78 20.16 9.77
CA SER A 178 5.51 20.60 10.34
C SER A 178 4.51 19.45 10.54
N ALA A 179 4.47 18.50 9.63
CA ALA A 179 3.60 17.33 9.76
C ALA A 179 3.98 16.41 10.93
N VAL A 180 5.25 16.37 11.34
CA VAL A 180 5.73 15.59 12.49
C VAL A 180 5.43 16.35 13.78
N GLU A 181 5.72 17.66 13.81
CA GLU A 181 5.49 18.55 14.94
C GLU A 181 4.00 18.71 15.26
N ASP A 182 3.17 19.08 14.26
CA ASP A 182 1.72 19.29 14.42
C ASP A 182 0.99 18.05 14.92
N LEU A 183 1.48 16.86 14.60
CA LEU A 183 0.89 15.59 15.04
C LEU A 183 1.57 15.05 16.31
N GLU A 184 2.50 15.77 16.89
CA GLU A 184 3.28 15.34 18.07
C GLU A 184 3.84 13.92 17.90
N ILE A 185 4.42 13.62 16.72
CA ILE A 185 5.02 12.32 16.43
C ILE A 185 6.45 12.33 16.96
N ARG A 186 6.78 11.41 17.84
CA ARG A 186 8.17 11.20 18.27
C ARG A 186 8.90 10.34 17.25
N LEU A 187 9.90 10.91 16.56
CA LEU A 187 10.79 10.12 15.72
C LEU A 187 11.81 9.37 16.59
N ALA A 188 12.08 8.13 16.24
CA ALA A 188 13.02 7.28 16.95
C ALA A 188 13.60 6.21 16.00
N PRO A 189 14.77 5.62 16.35
CA PRO A 189 15.28 4.45 15.65
C PRO A 189 14.28 3.29 15.68
N THR A 190 14.30 2.43 14.66
CA THR A 190 13.32 1.34 14.51
C THR A 190 13.28 0.41 15.74
N ASP A 191 14.42 0.10 16.35
CA ASP A 191 14.50 -0.75 17.51
C ASP A 191 13.84 -0.13 18.77
N GLU A 192 13.86 1.21 18.90
CA GLU A 192 13.15 1.92 19.95
C GLU A 192 11.65 1.96 19.69
N VAL A 193 11.23 2.15 18.44
CA VAL A 193 9.82 2.05 18.04
C VAL A 193 9.27 0.68 18.41
N LEU A 194 9.99 -0.41 18.07
CA LEU A 194 9.59 -1.78 18.39
C LEU A 194 9.43 -1.99 19.90
N ARG A 195 10.42 -1.54 20.71
CA ARG A 195 10.38 -1.67 22.18
C ARG A 195 9.25 -0.92 22.85
N SER A 196 8.72 0.14 22.25
CA SER A 196 7.66 0.97 22.82
C SER A 196 6.26 0.66 22.32
N ALA A 197 6.14 -0.02 21.17
CA ALA A 197 4.88 -0.20 20.46
C ALA A 197 3.96 -1.24 21.13
N GLN A 198 2.83 -0.80 21.65
CA GLN A 198 1.71 -1.69 22.02
C GLN A 198 0.92 -2.11 20.78
N PHE A 199 0.83 -1.24 19.79
CA PHE A 199 0.41 -1.52 18.43
C PHE A 199 1.54 -1.15 17.49
N LEU A 200 1.96 -2.06 16.63
CA LEU A 200 2.95 -1.82 15.58
C LEU A 200 2.28 -1.88 14.23
N SER A 201 2.42 -0.83 13.42
CA SER A 201 1.90 -0.81 12.05
C SER A 201 3.02 -0.53 11.05
N LEU A 202 3.07 -1.37 9.99
CA LEU A 202 4.13 -1.34 8.99
C LEU A 202 3.67 -0.60 7.74
N HIS A 203 4.47 0.40 7.33
CA HIS A 203 4.23 1.27 6.16
C HIS A 203 5.51 1.51 5.36
N ALA A 204 6.56 0.74 5.62
CA ALA A 204 7.83 0.80 4.91
C ALA A 204 7.77 0.03 3.58
N PRO A 205 8.52 0.43 2.54
CA PRO A 205 8.70 -0.37 1.35
C PRO A 205 9.51 -1.64 1.65
N LEU A 206 9.39 -2.64 0.78
CA LEU A 206 10.27 -3.80 0.82
C LEU A 206 11.63 -3.42 0.23
N THR A 207 12.67 -3.57 1.05
CA THR A 207 14.08 -3.42 0.68
C THR A 207 14.89 -4.55 1.32
N PRO A 208 16.16 -4.76 0.98
CA PRO A 208 17.01 -5.73 1.68
C PRO A 208 17.04 -5.51 3.20
N GLU A 209 16.99 -4.25 3.66
CA GLU A 209 17.06 -3.88 5.09
C GLU A 209 15.72 -4.08 5.81
N THR A 210 14.61 -4.00 5.10
CA THR A 210 13.26 -4.15 5.68
C THR A 210 12.70 -5.57 5.53
N LYS A 211 13.31 -6.40 4.68
CA LYS A 211 12.91 -7.80 4.55
C LYS A 211 13.08 -8.53 5.88
N HIS A 212 12.01 -9.20 6.31
CA HIS A 212 11.95 -9.88 7.62
C HIS A 212 12.36 -8.96 8.80
N LEU A 213 11.99 -7.68 8.71
CA LEU A 213 12.16 -6.75 9.81
C LEU A 213 11.47 -7.27 11.09
N ILE A 214 10.30 -7.89 10.91
CA ILE A 214 9.54 -8.54 11.98
C ILE A 214 9.87 -10.03 11.96
N ARG A 215 10.74 -10.44 12.88
CA ARG A 215 11.24 -11.81 13.08
C ARG A 215 11.45 -12.08 14.57
N ALA A 216 11.85 -13.28 14.93
CA ALA A 216 11.94 -13.74 16.33
C ALA A 216 12.67 -12.73 17.23
N GLU A 217 13.86 -12.26 16.80
CA GLU A 217 14.69 -11.35 17.60
C GLU A 217 13.99 -9.99 17.81
N THR A 218 13.39 -9.42 16.77
CA THR A 218 12.75 -8.12 16.86
C THR A 218 11.39 -8.20 17.58
N ILE A 219 10.62 -9.26 17.38
CA ILE A 219 9.39 -9.53 18.12
C ILE A 219 9.67 -9.67 19.62
N ALA A 220 10.76 -10.34 20.00
CA ALA A 220 11.14 -10.52 21.41
C ALA A 220 11.42 -9.20 22.14
N THR A 221 11.77 -8.11 21.40
CA THR A 221 11.98 -6.78 22.01
C THR A 221 10.69 -6.00 22.22
N MET A 222 9.59 -6.39 21.57
CA MET A 222 8.29 -5.72 21.70
C MET A 222 7.68 -5.97 23.08
N PRO A 223 6.79 -5.08 23.53
CA PRO A 223 6.03 -5.33 24.76
C PRO A 223 5.25 -6.66 24.65
N LYS A 224 5.28 -7.46 25.73
CA LYS A 224 4.48 -8.68 25.77
C LYS A 224 3.00 -8.34 25.59
N GLY A 225 2.32 -9.04 24.68
CA GLY A 225 0.94 -8.78 24.34
C GLY A 225 0.74 -7.63 23.36
N ALA A 226 1.78 -7.20 22.66
CA ALA A 226 1.65 -6.22 21.58
C ALA A 226 0.89 -6.78 20.38
N TYR A 227 0.42 -5.89 19.51
CA TYR A 227 -0.34 -6.18 18.30
C TYR A 227 0.45 -5.75 17.06
N LEU A 228 0.34 -6.53 15.98
CA LEU A 228 0.97 -6.23 14.69
C LEU A 228 -0.07 -5.98 13.60
N ILE A 229 0.09 -4.91 12.84
CA ILE A 229 -0.69 -4.63 11.62
C ILE A 229 0.26 -4.48 10.44
N ASN A 230 0.03 -5.24 9.36
CA ASN A 230 0.82 -5.11 8.14
C ASN A 230 -0.10 -4.90 6.93
N THR A 231 -0.02 -3.70 6.34
CA THR A 231 -0.68 -3.29 5.10
C THR A 231 0.34 -2.85 4.03
N ALA A 232 1.63 -3.18 4.25
CA ALA A 232 2.72 -2.76 3.38
C ALA A 232 3.14 -3.87 2.41
N ARG A 233 3.99 -4.81 2.86
CA ARG A 233 4.43 -6.00 2.09
C ARG A 233 4.54 -7.21 3.01
N GLY A 234 4.15 -8.39 2.50
CA GLY A 234 4.18 -9.64 3.25
C GLY A 234 5.57 -9.98 3.77
N GLU A 235 6.58 -9.81 2.92
CA GLU A 235 7.98 -10.15 3.22
C GLU A 235 8.64 -9.30 4.32
N LEU A 236 7.97 -8.25 4.80
CA LEU A 236 8.43 -7.53 6.00
C LEU A 236 8.34 -8.39 7.26
N VAL A 237 7.52 -9.44 7.23
CA VAL A 237 7.24 -10.32 8.37
C VAL A 237 7.71 -11.74 8.06
N HIS A 238 8.51 -12.32 8.94
CA HIS A 238 8.85 -13.74 8.86
C HIS A 238 7.69 -14.59 9.39
N ASN A 239 7.02 -15.34 8.53
CA ASN A 239 5.78 -16.06 8.83
C ASN A 239 5.92 -17.05 10.01
N GLY A 240 7.01 -17.82 10.05
CA GLY A 240 7.24 -18.81 11.11
C GLY A 240 7.36 -18.17 12.49
N ASP A 241 8.07 -17.05 12.58
CA ASP A 241 8.29 -16.32 13.83
C ASP A 241 7.02 -15.62 14.31
N LEU A 242 6.22 -15.08 13.37
CA LEU A 242 4.89 -14.54 13.69
C LEU A 242 3.99 -15.61 14.32
N VAL A 243 3.94 -16.80 13.71
CA VAL A 243 3.16 -17.94 14.23
C VAL A 243 3.61 -18.32 15.64
N ALA A 244 4.93 -18.42 15.86
CA ALA A 244 5.48 -18.73 17.18
C ALA A 244 5.14 -17.65 18.22
N ALA A 245 5.21 -16.37 17.85
CA ALA A 245 4.90 -15.24 18.72
C ALA A 245 3.42 -15.19 19.12
N LEU A 246 2.50 -15.48 18.18
CA LEU A 246 1.06 -15.55 18.47
C LEU A 246 0.73 -16.74 19.39
N LYS A 247 1.32 -17.92 19.14
CA LYS A 247 1.12 -19.11 19.98
C LYS A 247 1.66 -18.94 21.39
N SER A 248 2.80 -18.28 21.56
CA SER A 248 3.40 -18.03 22.89
C SER A 248 2.72 -16.88 23.65
N GLY A 249 1.90 -16.07 22.98
CA GLY A 249 1.30 -14.84 23.54
C GLY A 249 2.31 -13.69 23.68
N GLN A 250 3.46 -13.75 23.03
CA GLN A 250 4.37 -12.60 22.89
C GLN A 250 3.66 -11.50 22.10
N LEU A 251 2.95 -11.87 21.01
CA LEU A 251 1.96 -11.02 20.36
C LEU A 251 0.55 -11.47 20.75
N ALA A 252 -0.32 -10.54 21.11
CA ALA A 252 -1.71 -10.80 21.46
C ALA A 252 -2.61 -11.00 20.25
N GLY A 253 -2.21 -10.48 19.08
CA GLY A 253 -2.91 -10.62 17.82
C GLY A 253 -2.20 -9.91 16.67
N ALA A 254 -2.60 -10.24 15.44
CA ALA A 254 -2.09 -9.57 14.25
C ALA A 254 -3.17 -9.45 13.16
N VAL A 255 -3.07 -8.40 12.33
CA VAL A 255 -3.86 -8.22 11.11
C VAL A 255 -2.91 -8.05 9.94
N LEU A 256 -3.03 -8.92 8.95
CA LEU A 256 -2.24 -8.88 7.72
C LEU A 256 -3.17 -8.67 6.52
N ASP A 257 -3.01 -7.57 5.82
CA ASP A 257 -3.66 -7.38 4.52
C ASP A 257 -2.80 -7.88 3.36
N VAL A 258 -1.53 -8.13 3.63
CA VAL A 258 -0.52 -8.63 2.69
C VAL A 258 0.22 -9.82 3.29
N THR A 259 0.61 -10.78 2.44
CA THR A 259 1.26 -12.02 2.86
C THR A 259 2.42 -12.38 1.92
N ASP A 260 3.27 -13.32 2.36
CA ASP A 260 4.30 -13.94 1.53
C ASP A 260 4.17 -15.48 1.71
N PRO A 261 3.85 -16.24 0.62
CA PRO A 261 3.48 -15.76 -0.72
C PRO A 261 2.09 -15.10 -0.78
N GLU A 262 1.82 -14.39 -1.88
CA GLU A 262 0.52 -13.81 -2.17
C GLU A 262 0.06 -14.26 -3.58
N PRO A 263 -1.13 -14.95 -3.72
CA PRO A 263 -2.03 -15.37 -2.65
C PRO A 263 -1.46 -16.50 -1.77
N LEU A 264 -1.97 -16.61 -0.53
CA LEU A 264 -1.61 -17.71 0.37
C LEU A 264 -2.10 -19.06 -0.19
N PRO A 265 -1.22 -20.08 -0.31
CA PRO A 265 -1.62 -21.43 -0.70
C PRO A 265 -2.60 -22.06 0.29
N GLU A 266 -3.33 -23.07 -0.17
CA GLU A 266 -4.12 -23.93 0.69
C GLU A 266 -3.20 -24.65 1.69
N GLY A 267 -3.61 -24.73 2.96
CA GLY A 267 -2.82 -25.35 4.03
C GLY A 267 -1.64 -24.54 4.56
N HIS A 268 -1.45 -23.29 4.10
CA HIS A 268 -0.39 -22.44 4.60
C HIS A 268 -0.52 -22.19 6.12
N VAL A 269 0.60 -22.21 6.86
CA VAL A 269 0.65 -22.13 8.33
C VAL A 269 -0.09 -20.90 8.91
N LEU A 270 -0.10 -19.77 8.22
CA LEU A 270 -0.81 -18.57 8.64
C LEU A 270 -2.34 -18.73 8.66
N ARG A 271 -2.91 -19.67 7.90
CA ARG A 271 -4.37 -19.94 7.90
C ARG A 271 -4.86 -20.69 9.13
N LEU A 272 -3.93 -21.27 9.90
CA LEU A 272 -4.20 -22.20 10.99
C LEU A 272 -3.91 -21.59 12.37
N VAL A 273 -3.72 -20.27 12.44
CA VAL A 273 -3.31 -19.59 13.67
C VAL A 273 -4.44 -18.73 14.21
N ASP A 274 -4.80 -18.96 15.46
CA ASP A 274 -5.72 -18.11 16.18
C ASP A 274 -5.16 -16.70 16.39
N LYS A 275 -6.05 -15.72 16.52
CA LYS A 275 -5.69 -14.30 16.72
C LYS A 275 -4.90 -13.67 15.57
N LEU A 276 -4.99 -14.30 14.39
CA LEU A 276 -4.45 -13.78 13.13
C LEU A 276 -5.61 -13.58 12.14
N TRP A 277 -5.80 -12.35 11.72
CA TRP A 277 -6.78 -11.98 10.68
C TRP A 277 -6.03 -11.63 9.40
N ILE A 278 -6.42 -12.26 8.30
CA ILE A 278 -5.80 -12.06 6.99
C ILE A 278 -6.87 -11.61 6.01
N THR A 279 -6.60 -10.53 5.28
CA THR A 279 -7.45 -10.03 4.21
C THR A 279 -6.71 -10.05 2.88
N PRO A 280 -7.43 -10.16 1.73
CA PRO A 280 -6.80 -10.43 0.44
C PRO A 280 -6.33 -9.14 -0.26
N HIS A 281 -5.46 -8.35 0.38
CA HIS A 281 -4.84 -7.13 -0.12
C HIS A 281 -5.87 -6.06 -0.55
N VAL A 282 -6.78 -5.75 0.38
CA VAL A 282 -7.94 -4.87 0.13
C VAL A 282 -7.86 -3.52 0.84
N ALA A 283 -6.87 -3.28 1.70
CA ALA A 283 -6.78 -2.06 2.51
C ALA A 283 -6.85 -0.76 1.67
N GLY A 284 -6.34 -0.81 0.44
CA GLY A 284 -6.39 0.33 -0.49
C GLY A 284 -7.53 0.29 -1.50
N LEU A 285 -8.43 -0.71 -1.46
CA LEU A 285 -9.47 -0.94 -2.48
C LEU A 285 -10.82 -0.29 -2.10
N THR A 286 -10.82 1.01 -1.81
CA THR A 286 -12.08 1.75 -1.66
C THR A 286 -12.61 2.20 -3.03
N ALA A 287 -13.92 2.43 -3.15
CA ALA A 287 -14.54 2.92 -4.39
C ALA A 287 -13.91 4.25 -4.83
N GLU A 288 -13.74 5.16 -3.87
CA GLU A 288 -13.15 6.49 -4.10
C GLU A 288 -11.68 6.39 -4.56
N ALA A 289 -10.90 5.50 -3.93
CA ALA A 289 -9.50 5.32 -4.32
C ALA A 289 -9.37 4.71 -5.71
N GLN A 290 -10.20 3.72 -6.06
CA GLN A 290 -10.17 3.10 -7.39
C GLN A 290 -10.56 4.11 -8.48
N GLU A 291 -11.61 4.90 -8.23
CA GLU A 291 -12.06 5.96 -9.14
C GLU A 291 -10.95 7.01 -9.35
N ALA A 292 -10.40 7.53 -8.27
CA ALA A 292 -9.33 8.51 -8.32
C ALA A 292 -8.06 7.98 -9.00
N VAL A 293 -7.70 6.71 -8.79
CA VAL A 293 -6.57 6.06 -9.47
C VAL A 293 -6.80 5.99 -10.97
N GLY A 294 -8.00 5.56 -11.41
CA GLY A 294 -8.34 5.46 -12.83
C GLY A 294 -8.18 6.81 -13.55
N ILE A 295 -8.77 7.85 -12.99
CA ILE A 295 -8.72 9.22 -13.55
C ILE A 295 -7.27 9.75 -13.55
N ARG A 296 -6.56 9.66 -12.42
CA ARG A 296 -5.21 10.22 -12.29
C ARG A 296 -4.19 9.53 -13.20
N VAL A 297 -4.27 8.20 -13.33
CA VAL A 297 -3.37 7.49 -14.24
C VAL A 297 -3.69 7.84 -15.69
N ALA A 298 -4.97 7.94 -16.06
CA ALA A 298 -5.37 8.39 -17.39
C ALA A 298 -4.78 9.79 -17.71
N GLU A 299 -4.98 10.76 -16.83
CA GLU A 299 -4.47 12.13 -17.00
C GLU A 299 -2.94 12.18 -17.05
N GLY A 300 -2.27 11.42 -16.18
CA GLY A 300 -0.81 11.35 -16.14
C GLY A 300 -0.21 10.76 -17.41
N VAL A 301 -0.79 9.67 -17.91
CA VAL A 301 -0.37 9.05 -19.19
C VAL A 301 -0.58 10.01 -20.36
N LEU A 302 -1.74 10.67 -20.44
CA LEU A 302 -2.02 11.66 -21.49
C LEU A 302 -1.04 12.82 -21.45
N LYS A 303 -0.72 13.33 -20.26
CA LYS A 303 0.27 14.41 -20.08
C LYS A 303 1.65 14.00 -20.58
N LEU A 304 2.08 12.77 -20.30
CA LEU A 304 3.38 12.26 -20.74
C LEU A 304 3.44 11.94 -22.24
N LEU A 305 2.30 11.62 -22.86
CA LEU A 305 2.18 11.41 -24.32
C LEU A 305 2.10 12.73 -25.11
N SER A 306 1.65 13.81 -24.47
CA SER A 306 1.58 15.12 -25.12
C SER A 306 2.99 15.63 -25.42
N PRO A 307 3.27 16.23 -26.60
CA PRO A 307 4.55 16.87 -26.85
C PRO A 307 4.78 17.91 -25.76
N SER A 308 5.97 17.88 -25.12
CA SER A 308 6.39 18.94 -24.20
C SER A 308 6.24 20.28 -24.93
N ARG A 309 5.36 21.19 -24.44
CA ARG A 309 5.45 22.58 -24.87
C ARG A 309 6.89 23.03 -24.63
N PRO A 310 7.56 23.64 -25.63
CA PRO A 310 8.84 24.27 -25.37
C PRO A 310 8.65 25.21 -24.16
N ALA A 311 9.56 25.13 -23.19
CA ALA A 311 9.57 26.06 -22.08
C ALA A 311 9.45 27.46 -22.67
N GLU A 312 8.43 28.22 -22.32
CA GLU A 312 8.33 29.62 -22.68
C GLU A 312 9.64 30.27 -22.18
N ALA A 313 10.49 30.68 -23.11
CA ALA A 313 11.72 31.40 -22.84
C ALA A 313 11.34 32.59 -21.96
N GLY A 314 11.91 32.62 -20.75
CA GLY A 314 11.58 33.58 -19.72
C GLY A 314 11.40 34.97 -20.25
N ARG A 315 10.25 35.57 -20.08
CA ARG A 315 10.10 37.02 -20.11
C ARG A 315 10.88 37.53 -18.90
N GLY A 316 12.06 38.06 -19.20
CA GLY A 316 12.88 38.77 -18.25
C GLY A 316 12.03 39.82 -17.53
N ILE A 317 11.92 39.69 -16.22
CA ILE A 317 11.45 40.76 -15.36
C ILE A 317 12.57 41.79 -15.36
N GLY A 318 12.40 42.84 -16.16
CA GLY A 318 13.26 44.00 -16.15
C GLY A 318 13.18 44.62 -14.75
N VAL A 319 14.29 44.59 -14.03
CA VAL A 319 14.53 45.43 -12.88
C VAL A 319 14.58 46.86 -13.40
N ARG A 320 13.61 47.71 -13.04
CA ARG A 320 13.74 49.15 -13.16
C ARG A 320 14.47 49.68 -11.93
N GLU A 321 15.47 50.49 -12.21
CA GLU A 321 16.24 51.28 -11.25
C GLU A 321 15.36 52.09 -10.29
#